data_50e4380551d25765a4a73535ed6840b6
#
_entry.id   50e4380551d25765a4a73535ed6840b6
#
_cell.length_a   1.000
_cell.length_b   1.000
_cell.length_c   1.000
_cell.angle_alpha   90.00
_cell.angle_beta   90.00
_cell.angle_gamma   90.00
#
_symmetry.space_group_name_H-M   'P 1'
#
loop_
_entity.id
_entity.type
_entity.pdbx_description
1 polymer ?
#
loop_
_entity_poly.entity_id
_entity_poly.type
_entity_poly.pdbx_seq_one_letter_code
_entity_poly.pdbx_strand_id
1 'polypeptide(L)'
;MKPSVEPRLPSWWLEQALAAEGDPAPAPPLGADATVDVAIVGGGYTGLWTALALRERDPGRRVALVEAEICGAGPSGRNGGFIHGYWAALASTLPLLGRDDAVRLAEAGEKIVPAVRAFGADVWLREGGMLMVSTAPAQDVAVERAVEAAAAVGRPEEAVPLSAEDVARRCASPVFRRGVLFRDGATVHPGLLVRALRRAAIDAGVELYEGTPALRVRDGEVVTPRATIRARDVVLATNAALTGWRPAARSLTNFGSYVVLTEPAP
;
A
#
# COMPACT_ATOMS: atom_id res chain seq x y z
N MET A 1 -0.46 -12.85 -22.76
CA MET A 1 0.06 -11.49 -22.98
C MET A 1 1.55 -11.56 -22.64
N LYS A 2 2.45 -11.23 -23.56
CA LYS A 2 3.87 -11.11 -23.19
C LYS A 2 3.99 -9.94 -22.23
N PRO A 3 4.55 -10.10 -21.05
CA PRO A 3 4.91 -8.95 -20.24
C PRO A 3 5.98 -8.20 -21.02
N SER A 4 5.69 -7.00 -21.49
CA SER A 4 6.72 -6.06 -21.91
C SER A 4 7.41 -5.60 -20.63
N VAL A 5 8.40 -6.35 -20.20
CA VAL A 5 9.30 -5.92 -19.14
C VAL A 5 10.36 -5.04 -19.81
N GLU A 6 9.96 -3.83 -20.20
CA GLU A 6 10.96 -2.78 -20.30
C GLU A 6 11.42 -2.51 -18.86
N PRO A 7 12.73 -2.48 -18.59
CA PRO A 7 13.24 -2.16 -17.28
C PRO A 7 12.68 -0.79 -16.89
N ARG A 8 11.81 -0.77 -15.87
CA ARG A 8 11.27 0.47 -15.34
C ARG A 8 12.43 1.21 -14.67
N LEU A 9 12.59 2.47 -15.01
CA LEU A 9 13.51 3.33 -14.26
C LEU A 9 13.10 3.28 -12.79
N PRO A 10 14.04 3.09 -11.86
CA PRO A 10 13.75 3.15 -10.43
C PRO A 10 13.06 4.49 -10.12
N SER A 11 12.17 4.49 -9.14
CA SER A 11 11.60 5.73 -8.65
C SER A 11 12.63 6.43 -7.76
N TRP A 12 12.54 7.75 -7.65
CA TRP A 12 13.33 8.54 -6.70
C TRP A 12 13.35 7.91 -5.29
N TRP A 13 12.19 7.50 -4.78
CA TRP A 13 12.07 6.85 -3.47
C TRP A 13 12.82 5.52 -3.39
N LEU A 14 12.77 4.73 -4.44
CA LEU A 14 13.45 3.43 -4.45
C LEU A 14 14.96 3.60 -4.57
N GLU A 15 15.44 4.54 -5.40
CA GLU A 15 16.86 4.88 -5.51
C GLU A 15 17.43 5.32 -4.16
N GLN A 16 16.75 6.25 -3.47
CA GLN A 16 17.16 6.70 -2.14
C GLN A 16 17.21 5.54 -1.13
N ALA A 17 16.21 4.68 -1.15
CA ALA A 17 16.15 3.55 -0.22
C ALA A 17 17.25 2.52 -0.49
N LEU A 18 17.55 2.22 -1.76
CA LEU A 18 18.63 1.32 -2.13
C LEU A 18 20.00 1.90 -1.73
N ALA A 19 20.23 3.19 -2.01
CA ALA A 19 21.47 3.86 -1.60
C ALA A 19 21.63 3.85 -0.06
N ALA A 20 20.55 4.09 0.69
CA ALA A 20 20.57 4.02 2.16
C ALA A 20 20.84 2.59 2.70
N GLU A 21 20.49 1.55 1.94
CA GLU A 21 20.83 0.16 2.25
C GLU A 21 22.25 -0.24 1.82
N GLY A 22 22.99 0.62 1.11
CA GLY A 22 24.29 0.29 0.52
C GLY A 22 24.17 -0.56 -0.75
N ASP A 23 23.13 -0.36 -1.53
CA ASP A 23 22.83 -1.07 -2.78
C ASP A 23 22.92 -2.61 -2.65
N PRO A 24 22.10 -3.22 -1.79
CA PRO A 24 22.18 -4.65 -1.53
C PRO A 24 21.80 -5.44 -2.78
N ALA A 25 22.47 -6.55 -2.99
CA ALA A 25 22.12 -7.46 -4.07
C ALA A 25 20.64 -7.92 -3.94
N PRO A 26 19.93 -8.07 -5.07
CA PRO A 26 18.62 -8.70 -5.07
C PRO A 26 18.66 -10.10 -4.45
N ALA A 27 17.55 -10.55 -3.90
CA ALA A 27 17.41 -11.93 -3.50
C ALA A 27 17.54 -12.86 -4.74
N PRO A 28 18.08 -14.07 -4.59
CA PRO A 28 18.31 -14.94 -5.74
C PRO A 28 16.98 -15.27 -6.44
N PRO A 29 16.97 -15.36 -7.77
CA PRO A 29 15.80 -15.81 -8.49
C PRO A 29 15.51 -17.28 -8.20
N LEU A 30 14.23 -17.69 -8.33
CA LEU A 30 13.85 -19.09 -8.18
C LEU A 30 14.56 -19.95 -9.24
N GLY A 31 15.41 -20.85 -8.78
CA GLY A 31 16.27 -21.69 -9.66
C GLY A 31 15.81 -23.14 -9.79
N ALA A 32 14.94 -23.62 -8.91
CA ALA A 32 14.45 -24.99 -8.90
C ALA A 32 12.99 -25.04 -8.40
N ASP A 33 12.29 -26.13 -8.74
CA ASP A 33 10.94 -26.38 -8.24
C ASP A 33 10.91 -26.39 -6.71
N ALA A 34 9.88 -25.77 -6.15
CA ALA A 34 9.66 -25.69 -4.71
C ALA A 34 8.24 -26.10 -4.34
N THR A 35 8.09 -26.63 -3.11
CA THR A 35 6.77 -26.90 -2.53
C THR A 35 6.69 -26.17 -1.20
N VAL A 36 5.65 -25.36 -1.00
CA VAL A 36 5.44 -24.53 0.20
C VAL A 36 3.99 -24.60 0.64
N ASP A 37 3.65 -24.06 1.81
CA ASP A 37 2.26 -23.95 2.25
C ASP A 37 1.55 -22.81 1.54
N VAL A 38 2.23 -21.66 1.42
CA VAL A 38 1.67 -20.46 0.79
C VAL A 38 2.69 -19.86 -0.19
N ALA A 39 2.23 -19.62 -1.43
CA ALA A 39 2.99 -18.85 -2.40
C ALA A 39 2.37 -17.46 -2.55
N ILE A 40 3.20 -16.42 -2.48
CA ILE A 40 2.78 -15.02 -2.64
C ILE A 40 3.40 -14.47 -3.93
N VAL A 41 2.57 -13.89 -4.78
CA VAL A 41 3.00 -13.27 -6.03
C VAL A 41 2.94 -11.75 -5.89
N GLY A 42 4.10 -11.10 -5.86
CA GLY A 42 4.26 -9.65 -5.74
C GLY A 42 4.94 -9.21 -4.44
N GLY A 43 6.09 -8.56 -4.57
CA GLY A 43 6.94 -8.03 -3.48
C GLY A 43 6.63 -6.57 -3.12
N GLY A 44 5.37 -6.18 -3.20
CA GLY A 44 4.87 -4.89 -2.69
C GLY A 44 4.40 -4.98 -1.24
N TYR A 45 3.82 -3.88 -0.72
CA TYR A 45 3.31 -3.82 0.66
C TYR A 45 2.38 -4.98 0.99
N THR A 46 1.38 -5.25 0.14
CA THR A 46 0.41 -6.31 0.39
C THR A 46 1.08 -7.68 0.53
N GLY A 47 1.98 -8.02 -0.39
CA GLY A 47 2.67 -9.32 -0.34
C GLY A 47 3.57 -9.45 0.88
N LEU A 48 4.37 -8.43 1.17
CA LEU A 48 5.31 -8.46 2.29
C LEU A 48 4.62 -8.46 3.65
N TRP A 49 3.59 -7.61 3.86
CA TRP A 49 2.79 -7.65 5.09
C TRP A 49 2.05 -8.98 5.26
N THR A 50 1.54 -9.56 4.16
CA THR A 50 0.92 -10.89 4.20
C THR A 50 1.92 -11.96 4.62
N ALA A 51 3.13 -11.93 4.05
CA ALA A 51 4.19 -12.87 4.39
C ALA A 51 4.57 -12.79 5.88
N LEU A 52 4.77 -11.57 6.39
CA LEU A 52 5.07 -11.32 7.80
C LEU A 52 3.96 -11.80 8.72
N ALA A 53 2.70 -11.45 8.42
CA ALA A 53 1.55 -11.88 9.23
C ALA A 53 1.36 -13.41 9.25
N LEU A 54 1.67 -14.09 8.14
CA LEU A 54 1.63 -15.56 8.08
C LEU A 54 2.72 -16.18 8.95
N ARG A 55 3.94 -15.65 8.90
CA ARG A 55 5.07 -16.13 9.70
C ARG A 55 4.90 -15.84 11.18
N GLU A 56 4.33 -14.69 11.54
CA GLU A 56 4.02 -14.33 12.93
C GLU A 56 3.00 -15.30 13.54
N ARG A 57 1.93 -15.63 12.79
CA ARG A 57 0.88 -16.54 13.26
C ARG A 57 1.31 -17.99 13.33
N ASP A 58 2.17 -18.41 12.44
CA ASP A 58 2.66 -19.79 12.34
C ASP A 58 4.11 -19.80 11.84
N PRO A 59 5.08 -19.78 12.76
CA PRO A 59 6.50 -19.83 12.43
C PRO A 59 6.95 -21.10 11.68
N GLY A 60 6.18 -22.19 11.76
CA GLY A 60 6.43 -23.42 11.02
C GLY A 60 5.99 -23.39 9.57
N ARG A 61 5.12 -22.45 9.19
CA ARG A 61 4.56 -22.37 7.84
C ARG A 61 5.61 -21.96 6.83
N ARG A 62 5.73 -22.74 5.77
CA ARG A 62 6.62 -22.41 4.66
C ARG A 62 5.93 -21.40 3.73
N VAL A 63 6.52 -20.22 3.60
CA VAL A 63 6.01 -19.13 2.77
C VAL A 63 7.06 -18.76 1.73
N ALA A 64 6.71 -18.85 0.45
CA ALA A 64 7.52 -18.34 -0.64
C ALA A 64 6.90 -17.07 -1.24
N LEU A 65 7.74 -16.08 -1.56
CA LEU A 65 7.32 -14.86 -2.23
C LEU A 65 8.15 -14.68 -3.51
N VAL A 66 7.47 -14.50 -4.64
CA VAL A 66 8.11 -14.18 -5.93
C VAL A 66 7.81 -12.74 -6.33
N GLU A 67 8.83 -12.04 -6.79
CA GLU A 67 8.76 -10.68 -7.32
C GLU A 67 9.41 -10.62 -8.71
N ALA A 68 8.75 -9.96 -9.65
CA ALA A 68 9.20 -9.93 -11.04
C ALA A 68 10.52 -9.17 -11.24
N GLU A 69 10.72 -8.11 -10.48
CA GLU A 69 11.91 -7.26 -10.49
C GLU A 69 12.60 -7.32 -9.11
N ILE A 70 12.53 -6.26 -8.35
CA ILE A 70 12.94 -6.20 -6.93
C ILE A 70 11.77 -5.72 -6.07
N CYS A 71 11.74 -6.09 -4.81
CA CYS A 71 10.71 -5.62 -3.89
C CYS A 71 10.68 -4.10 -3.82
N GLY A 72 9.51 -3.53 -4.13
CA GLY A 72 9.32 -2.08 -4.20
C GLY A 72 9.42 -1.47 -5.60
N ALA A 73 9.81 -2.20 -6.64
CA ALA A 73 9.87 -1.68 -8.01
C ALA A 73 8.49 -1.25 -8.55
N GLY A 74 7.43 -1.86 -8.05
CA GLY A 74 6.04 -1.51 -8.38
C GLY A 74 5.52 -0.27 -7.61
N PRO A 75 4.19 -0.11 -7.51
CA PRO A 75 3.54 1.04 -6.85
C PRO A 75 3.98 1.30 -5.41
N SER A 76 4.40 0.26 -4.68
CA SER A 76 4.80 0.39 -3.26
C SER A 76 6.06 1.22 -3.06
N GLY A 77 6.97 1.28 -4.03
CA GLY A 77 8.16 2.11 -3.95
C GLY A 77 8.07 3.41 -4.76
N ARG A 78 6.90 3.77 -5.31
CA ARG A 78 6.72 4.96 -6.14
C ARG A 78 5.43 5.73 -5.89
N ASN A 79 4.84 5.57 -4.71
CA ASN A 79 3.66 6.34 -4.29
C ASN A 79 4.05 7.61 -3.53
N GLY A 80 3.08 8.45 -3.17
CA GLY A 80 3.32 9.72 -2.47
C GLY A 80 3.61 9.58 -0.97
N GLY A 81 3.69 8.36 -0.43
CA GLY A 81 4.00 8.11 0.98
C GLY A 81 2.86 8.41 1.95
N PHE A 82 1.65 8.67 1.47
CA PHE A 82 0.50 8.90 2.33
C PHE A 82 0.00 7.57 2.92
N ILE A 83 -0.18 7.55 4.23
CA ILE A 83 -0.83 6.47 4.96
C ILE A 83 -2.05 7.04 5.64
N HIS A 84 -3.19 6.42 5.45
CA HIS A 84 -4.43 6.78 6.14
C HIS A 84 -5.36 5.57 6.22
N GLY A 85 -6.28 5.58 7.18
CA GLY A 85 -7.34 4.60 7.26
C GLY A 85 -8.51 4.92 6.32
N TYR A 86 -9.69 4.45 6.70
CA TYR A 86 -10.87 4.51 5.83
C TYR A 86 -11.96 5.46 6.34
N TRP A 87 -11.72 6.23 7.39
CA TRP A 87 -12.69 7.26 7.83
C TRP A 87 -12.95 8.30 6.75
N ALA A 88 -11.94 8.65 5.98
CA ALA A 88 -12.10 9.55 4.84
C ALA A 88 -12.98 8.99 3.70
N ALA A 89 -13.12 7.68 3.63
CA ALA A 89 -13.97 7.01 2.65
C ALA A 89 -15.40 6.72 3.19
N LEU A 90 -15.68 7.01 4.46
CA LEU A 90 -16.93 6.61 5.12
C LEU A 90 -18.18 7.10 4.38
N ALA A 91 -18.20 8.36 3.96
CA ALA A 91 -19.32 8.94 3.23
C ALA A 91 -19.66 8.20 1.92
N SER A 92 -18.67 7.59 1.28
CA SER A 92 -18.85 6.80 0.06
C SER A 92 -19.11 5.32 0.32
N THR A 93 -18.64 4.77 1.42
CA THR A 93 -18.79 3.35 1.76
C THR A 93 -20.11 3.04 2.47
N LEU A 94 -20.65 3.98 3.24
CA LEU A 94 -21.94 3.83 3.92
C LEU A 94 -23.09 3.38 3.01
N PRO A 95 -23.34 4.01 1.85
CA PRO A 95 -24.43 3.60 0.97
C PRO A 95 -24.17 2.27 0.25
N LEU A 96 -22.92 1.82 0.17
CA LEU A 96 -22.52 0.60 -0.52
C LEU A 96 -22.53 -0.63 0.40
N LEU A 97 -22.04 -0.46 1.63
CA LEU A 97 -21.80 -1.57 2.56
C LEU A 97 -22.82 -1.63 3.70
N GLY A 98 -23.59 -0.55 3.90
CA GLY A 98 -24.40 -0.37 5.11
C GLY A 98 -23.54 0.07 6.30
N ARG A 99 -24.22 0.50 7.39
CA ARG A 99 -23.58 1.12 8.57
C ARG A 99 -22.50 0.23 9.22
N ASP A 100 -22.87 -1.00 9.54
CA ASP A 100 -22.01 -1.86 10.35
C ASP A 100 -20.73 -2.26 9.62
N ASP A 101 -20.84 -2.58 8.32
CA ASP A 101 -19.69 -2.96 7.51
C ASP A 101 -18.81 -1.76 7.17
N ALA A 102 -19.39 -0.59 6.90
CA ALA A 102 -18.62 0.63 6.66
C ALA A 102 -17.84 1.06 7.91
N VAL A 103 -18.43 0.97 9.09
CA VAL A 103 -17.75 1.28 10.36
C VAL A 103 -16.65 0.25 10.64
N ARG A 104 -16.93 -1.05 10.49
CA ARG A 104 -15.90 -2.10 10.66
C ARG A 104 -14.71 -1.89 9.73
N LEU A 105 -14.95 -1.47 8.48
CA LEU A 105 -13.89 -1.14 7.53
C LEU A 105 -13.07 0.07 8.02
N ALA A 106 -13.71 1.13 8.48
CA ALA A 106 -13.04 2.33 8.97
C ALA A 106 -12.18 2.01 10.21
N GLU A 107 -12.73 1.29 11.19
CA GLU A 107 -12.02 0.82 12.40
C GLU A 107 -10.85 -0.12 12.07
N ALA A 108 -10.98 -0.96 11.05
CA ALA A 108 -9.85 -1.77 10.58
C ALA A 108 -8.72 -0.89 10.05
N GLY A 109 -9.05 0.23 9.41
CA GLY A 109 -8.10 1.22 8.92
C GLY A 109 -7.30 1.94 10.01
N GLU A 110 -7.89 2.13 11.19
CA GLU A 110 -7.20 2.75 12.34
C GLU A 110 -5.92 2.00 12.76
N LYS A 111 -5.82 0.72 12.41
CA LYS A 111 -4.65 -0.13 12.74
C LYS A 111 -3.45 0.10 11.83
N ILE A 112 -3.61 0.78 10.70
CA ILE A 112 -2.55 0.91 9.68
C ILE A 112 -1.38 1.73 10.21
N VAL A 113 -1.61 2.94 10.71
CA VAL A 113 -0.54 3.81 11.24
C VAL A 113 0.13 3.19 12.46
N PRO A 114 -0.63 2.68 13.47
CA PRO A 114 -0.04 1.93 14.58
C PRO A 114 0.81 0.72 14.15
N ALA A 115 0.41 -0.03 13.13
CA ALA A 115 1.19 -1.16 12.63
C ALA A 115 2.54 -0.72 12.06
N VAL A 116 2.56 0.36 11.28
CA VAL A 116 3.81 0.91 10.75
C VAL A 116 4.69 1.45 11.88
N ARG A 117 4.13 2.11 12.88
CA ARG A 117 4.86 2.57 14.06
C ARG A 117 5.45 1.40 14.85
N ALA A 118 4.65 0.37 15.13
CA ALA A 118 5.07 -0.82 15.87
C ALA A 118 6.12 -1.64 15.11
N PHE A 119 6.15 -1.56 13.79
CA PHE A 119 7.18 -2.19 12.98
C PHE A 119 8.59 -1.66 13.29
N GLY A 120 8.72 -0.42 13.79
CA GLY A 120 9.94 0.11 14.42
C GLY A 120 11.09 0.44 13.48
N ALA A 121 10.91 0.34 12.16
CA ALA A 121 11.94 0.75 11.21
C ALA A 121 11.93 2.28 11.03
N ASP A 122 13.11 2.86 10.82
CA ASP A 122 13.21 4.27 10.42
C ASP A 122 12.78 4.44 8.96
N VAL A 123 11.51 4.80 8.79
CA VAL A 123 10.86 4.99 7.49
C VAL A 123 10.32 6.41 7.33
N TRP A 124 10.84 7.35 8.12
CA TRP A 124 10.40 8.75 8.18
C TRP A 124 8.91 8.90 8.52
N LEU A 125 8.39 8.03 9.36
CA LEU A 125 7.00 8.12 9.79
C LEU A 125 6.73 9.47 10.47
N ARG A 126 5.79 10.22 9.91
CA ARG A 126 5.30 11.48 10.45
C ARG A 126 3.80 11.42 10.60
N GLU A 127 3.34 11.40 11.82
CA GLU A 127 1.92 11.40 12.17
C GLU A 127 1.42 12.83 12.32
N GLY A 128 0.28 13.12 11.74
CA GLY A 128 -0.29 14.48 11.77
C GLY A 128 -1.74 14.51 11.28
N GLY A 129 -2.28 13.35 10.96
CA GLY A 129 -3.59 13.22 10.33
C GLY A 129 -3.55 13.49 8.83
N MET A 130 -4.71 13.39 8.22
CA MET A 130 -4.92 13.71 6.80
C MET A 130 -5.87 14.92 6.71
N LEU A 131 -5.40 15.98 6.06
CA LEU A 131 -6.18 17.18 5.81
C LEU A 131 -6.83 17.10 4.43
N MET A 132 -8.16 17.08 4.38
CA MET A 132 -8.93 17.27 3.15
C MET A 132 -9.49 18.69 3.13
N VAL A 133 -9.28 19.43 2.05
CA VAL A 133 -9.74 20.81 1.90
C VAL A 133 -10.59 21.00 0.66
N SER A 134 -11.50 21.96 0.69
CA SER A 134 -12.18 22.46 -0.51
C SER A 134 -11.40 23.65 -1.08
N THR A 135 -11.31 23.71 -2.41
CA THR A 135 -10.70 24.81 -3.16
C THR A 135 -11.70 25.59 -4.01
N ALA A 136 -12.92 25.07 -4.10
CA ALA A 136 -14.04 25.70 -4.81
C ALA A 136 -15.35 25.46 -4.06
N PRO A 137 -16.37 26.35 -4.19
CA PRO A 137 -17.66 26.19 -3.51
C PRO A 137 -18.32 24.83 -3.76
N ALA A 138 -18.20 24.28 -4.96
CA ALA A 138 -18.76 22.98 -5.31
C ALA A 138 -18.15 21.80 -4.51
N GLN A 139 -16.95 21.98 -3.98
CA GLN A 139 -16.26 20.97 -3.16
C GLN A 139 -16.61 21.05 -1.67
N ASP A 140 -17.23 22.15 -1.22
CA ASP A 140 -17.62 22.32 0.18
C ASP A 140 -18.56 21.20 0.63
N VAL A 141 -19.43 20.71 -0.26
CA VAL A 141 -20.34 19.58 -0.03
C VAL A 141 -19.61 18.28 0.32
N ALA A 142 -18.43 18.06 -0.26
CA ALA A 142 -17.65 16.85 0.05
C ALA A 142 -17.11 16.89 1.48
N VAL A 143 -16.67 18.06 1.95
CA VAL A 143 -16.23 18.28 3.34
C VAL A 143 -17.41 18.09 4.30
N GLU A 144 -18.58 18.68 3.99
CA GLU A 144 -19.78 18.55 4.82
C GLU A 144 -20.22 17.07 4.95
N ARG A 145 -20.30 16.35 3.82
CA ARG A 145 -20.67 14.92 3.80
C ARG A 145 -19.72 14.05 4.62
N ALA A 146 -18.43 14.36 4.61
CA ALA A 146 -17.47 13.61 5.41
C ALA A 146 -17.72 13.79 6.93
N VAL A 147 -18.00 15.02 7.36
CA VAL A 147 -18.34 15.32 8.77
C VAL A 147 -19.68 14.71 9.16
N GLU A 148 -20.71 14.86 8.33
CA GLU A 148 -22.03 14.29 8.55
C GLU A 148 -22.00 12.76 8.65
N ALA A 149 -21.22 12.11 7.77
CA ALA A 149 -21.09 10.65 7.79
C ALA A 149 -20.48 10.13 9.11
N ALA A 150 -19.43 10.78 9.61
CA ALA A 150 -18.83 10.43 10.89
C ALA A 150 -19.80 10.65 12.05
N ALA A 151 -20.52 11.78 12.07
CA ALA A 151 -21.52 12.08 13.08
C ALA A 151 -22.69 11.08 13.04
N ALA A 152 -23.17 10.69 11.85
CA ALA A 152 -24.27 9.74 11.67
C ALA A 152 -23.97 8.35 12.23
N VAL A 153 -22.71 7.95 12.25
CA VAL A 153 -22.28 6.69 12.86
C VAL A 153 -21.84 6.82 14.31
N GLY A 154 -21.97 8.02 14.92
CA GLY A 154 -21.59 8.27 16.32
C GLY A 154 -20.10 8.43 16.56
N ARG A 155 -19.33 8.76 15.52
CA ARG A 155 -17.87 8.95 15.59
C ARG A 155 -17.44 10.33 15.05
N PRO A 156 -18.02 11.46 15.55
CA PRO A 156 -17.72 12.80 15.06
C PRO A 156 -16.25 13.21 15.22
N GLU A 157 -15.55 12.61 16.17
CA GLU A 157 -14.13 12.83 16.43
C GLU A 157 -13.20 12.38 15.31
N GLU A 158 -13.67 11.50 14.43
CA GLU A 158 -12.87 10.95 13.33
C GLU A 158 -12.84 11.85 12.08
N ALA A 159 -13.77 12.80 11.98
CA ALA A 159 -13.83 13.77 10.89
C ALA A 159 -14.02 15.18 11.48
N VAL A 160 -12.93 15.79 11.93
CA VAL A 160 -12.96 17.09 12.63
C VAL A 160 -13.13 18.24 11.62
N PRO A 161 -14.26 18.97 11.63
CA PRO A 161 -14.46 20.08 10.71
C PRO A 161 -13.48 21.22 11.00
N LEU A 162 -12.96 21.86 9.96
CA LEU A 162 -12.05 22.99 10.06
C LEU A 162 -12.61 24.20 9.30
N SER A 163 -12.58 25.36 9.95
CA SER A 163 -12.84 26.65 9.29
C SER A 163 -11.72 27.00 8.30
N ALA A 164 -11.95 28.02 7.46
CA ALA A 164 -10.92 28.54 6.58
C ALA A 164 -9.67 29.01 7.35
N GLU A 165 -9.86 29.60 8.52
CA GLU A 165 -8.78 30.07 9.40
C GLU A 165 -8.00 28.88 9.98
N ASP A 166 -8.68 27.82 10.44
CA ASP A 166 -8.05 26.59 10.93
C ASP A 166 -7.23 25.90 9.85
N VAL A 167 -7.73 25.87 8.63
CA VAL A 167 -7.00 25.34 7.46
C VAL A 167 -5.76 26.18 7.17
N ALA A 168 -5.91 27.52 7.14
CA ALA A 168 -4.78 28.43 6.87
C ALA A 168 -3.65 28.33 7.91
N ARG A 169 -3.99 28.08 9.18
CA ARG A 169 -2.97 27.82 10.21
C ARG A 169 -2.17 26.52 9.99
N ARG A 170 -2.75 25.55 9.31
CA ARG A 170 -2.08 24.26 9.01
C ARG A 170 -1.35 24.27 7.67
N CYS A 171 -1.96 24.84 6.68
CA CYS A 171 -1.45 24.95 5.33
C CYS A 171 -1.99 26.24 4.68
N ALA A 172 -1.14 27.25 4.57
CA ALA A 172 -1.53 28.52 4.00
C ALA A 172 -1.62 28.42 2.47
N SER A 173 -2.82 28.70 1.95
CA SER A 173 -3.06 28.83 0.50
C SER A 173 -4.25 29.76 0.26
N PRO A 174 -4.17 30.67 -0.71
CA PRO A 174 -5.25 31.60 -1.01
C PRO A 174 -6.51 30.93 -1.57
N VAL A 175 -6.40 29.68 -2.03
CA VAL A 175 -7.53 28.93 -2.61
C VAL A 175 -8.19 27.97 -1.63
N PHE A 176 -7.62 27.75 -0.47
CA PHE A 176 -8.20 26.85 0.52
C PHE A 176 -9.33 27.53 1.28
N ARG A 177 -10.46 26.85 1.36
CA ARG A 177 -11.71 27.39 1.93
C ARG A 177 -11.97 26.81 3.32
N ARG A 178 -12.50 25.60 3.37
CA ARG A 178 -12.77 24.82 4.58
C ARG A 178 -12.18 23.44 4.45
N GLY A 179 -12.11 22.70 5.53
CA GLY A 179 -11.56 21.37 5.50
C GLY A 179 -12.13 20.44 6.55
N VAL A 180 -11.66 19.21 6.49
CA VAL A 180 -11.85 18.21 7.53
C VAL A 180 -10.50 17.55 7.81
N LEU A 181 -10.22 17.32 9.08
CA LEU A 181 -9.05 16.59 9.53
C LEU A 181 -9.48 15.18 9.96
N PHE A 182 -8.92 14.18 9.32
CA PHE A 182 -8.97 12.78 9.74
C PHE A 182 -7.73 12.47 10.54
N ARG A 183 -7.89 11.92 11.75
CA ARG A 183 -6.77 11.73 12.68
C ARG A 183 -5.86 10.56 12.34
N ASP A 184 -6.38 9.56 11.65
CA ASP A 184 -5.72 8.31 11.29
C ASP A 184 -4.79 8.44 10.06
N GLY A 185 -4.14 9.59 9.90
CA GLY A 185 -3.27 9.89 8.78
C GLY A 185 -1.81 10.11 9.19
N ALA A 186 -0.90 9.69 8.31
CA ALA A 186 0.53 9.86 8.44
C ALA A 186 1.21 9.93 7.07
N THR A 187 2.50 10.25 7.04
CA THR A 187 3.35 10.10 5.87
C THR A 187 4.57 9.24 6.19
N VAL A 188 5.07 8.55 5.19
CA VAL A 188 6.30 7.74 5.26
C VAL A 188 7.13 7.94 4.00
N HIS A 189 8.37 7.54 4.06
CA HIS A 189 9.18 7.33 2.87
C HIS A 189 8.85 5.95 2.26
N PRO A 190 8.15 5.87 1.11
CA PRO A 190 7.60 4.62 0.63
C PRO A 190 8.67 3.58 0.25
N GLY A 191 9.80 4.03 -0.32
CA GLY A 191 10.92 3.17 -0.63
C GLY A 191 11.55 2.54 0.61
N LEU A 192 11.81 3.33 1.66
CA LEU A 192 12.35 2.81 2.93
C LEU A 192 11.39 1.79 3.58
N LEU A 193 10.08 2.07 3.58
CA LEU A 193 9.11 1.15 4.17
C LEU A 193 9.08 -0.19 3.44
N VAL A 194 9.00 -0.21 2.11
CA VAL A 194 8.93 -1.48 1.38
C VAL A 194 10.23 -2.27 1.48
N ARG A 195 11.39 -1.59 1.52
CA ARG A 195 12.69 -2.24 1.70
C ARG A 195 12.86 -2.79 3.12
N ALA A 196 12.42 -2.06 4.13
CA ALA A 196 12.42 -2.54 5.50
C ALA A 196 11.53 -3.79 5.68
N LEU A 197 10.34 -3.80 5.07
CA LEU A 197 9.46 -4.97 5.04
C LEU A 197 10.10 -6.17 4.34
N ARG A 198 10.84 -5.94 3.24
CA ARG A 198 11.61 -6.98 2.55
C ARG A 198 12.64 -7.63 3.48
N ARG A 199 13.44 -6.83 4.19
CA ARG A 199 14.42 -7.35 5.15
C ARG A 199 13.72 -8.17 6.23
N ALA A 200 12.69 -7.61 6.85
CA ALA A 200 11.94 -8.31 7.89
C ALA A 200 11.34 -9.63 7.40
N ALA A 201 10.85 -9.70 6.16
CA ALA A 201 10.33 -10.92 5.57
C ALA A 201 11.43 -12.00 5.42
N ILE A 202 12.61 -11.61 4.96
CA ILE A 202 13.78 -12.50 4.87
C ILE A 202 14.18 -12.99 6.27
N ASP A 203 14.30 -12.08 7.23
CA ASP A 203 14.68 -12.38 8.61
C ASP A 203 13.66 -13.30 9.31
N ALA A 204 12.37 -13.17 8.95
CA ALA A 204 11.31 -14.06 9.39
C ALA A 204 11.31 -15.43 8.68
N GLY A 205 12.26 -15.70 7.78
CA GLY A 205 12.39 -16.95 7.07
C GLY A 205 11.42 -17.14 5.89
N VAL A 206 10.99 -16.06 5.28
CA VAL A 206 10.26 -16.12 3.99
C VAL A 206 11.24 -16.46 2.87
N GLU A 207 10.92 -17.50 2.07
CA GLU A 207 11.67 -17.85 0.87
C GLU A 207 11.39 -16.79 -0.23
N LEU A 208 12.21 -15.74 -0.26
CA LEU A 208 11.98 -14.59 -1.14
C LEU A 208 12.84 -14.69 -2.41
N TYR A 209 12.20 -14.55 -3.57
CA TYR A 209 12.81 -14.67 -4.90
C TYR A 209 12.50 -13.42 -5.72
N GLU A 210 13.52 -12.59 -6.00
CA GLU A 210 13.45 -11.44 -6.90
C GLU A 210 13.88 -11.83 -8.31
N GLY A 211 13.62 -11.00 -9.33
CA GLY A 211 13.87 -11.37 -10.73
C GLY A 211 13.09 -12.61 -11.19
N THR A 212 11.94 -12.87 -10.56
CA THR A 212 11.15 -14.09 -10.73
C THR A 212 9.70 -13.76 -11.10
N PRO A 213 9.44 -13.39 -12.37
CA PRO A 213 8.08 -13.08 -12.81
C PRO A 213 7.19 -14.33 -12.82
N ALA A 214 6.00 -14.23 -12.23
CA ALA A 214 4.98 -15.25 -12.37
C ALA A 214 4.33 -15.16 -13.75
N LEU A 215 4.50 -16.19 -14.57
CA LEU A 215 3.95 -16.26 -15.92
C LEU A 215 2.51 -16.77 -15.92
N ARG A 216 2.18 -17.66 -14.99
CA ARG A 216 0.86 -18.26 -14.83
C ARG A 216 0.65 -18.70 -13.39
N VAL A 217 -0.56 -18.52 -12.92
CA VAL A 217 -1.04 -19.06 -11.64
C VAL A 217 -2.26 -19.91 -11.92
N ARG A 218 -2.27 -21.17 -11.47
CA ARG A 218 -3.37 -22.11 -11.63
C ARG A 218 -3.25 -23.22 -10.59
N ASP A 219 -4.37 -23.57 -9.99
CA ASP A 219 -4.53 -24.79 -9.17
C ASP A 219 -3.38 -25.05 -8.16
N GLY A 220 -3.00 -24.00 -7.44
CA GLY A 220 -1.90 -24.09 -6.46
C GLY A 220 -0.50 -24.04 -7.08
N GLU A 221 -0.37 -23.80 -8.39
CA GLU A 221 0.93 -23.66 -9.06
C GLU A 221 1.21 -22.22 -9.47
N VAL A 222 2.41 -21.75 -9.15
CA VAL A 222 2.98 -20.49 -9.65
C VAL A 222 4.12 -20.85 -10.62
N VAL A 223 3.86 -20.69 -11.92
CA VAL A 223 4.83 -21.00 -12.96
C VAL A 223 5.67 -19.78 -13.26
N THR A 224 6.99 -19.93 -13.18
CA THR A 224 7.99 -18.90 -13.52
C THR A 224 8.82 -19.32 -14.73
N PRO A 225 9.73 -18.50 -15.28
CA PRO A 225 10.54 -18.87 -16.43
C PRO A 225 11.48 -20.06 -16.19
N ARG A 226 11.89 -20.31 -14.94
CA ARG A 226 12.92 -21.30 -14.63
C ARG A 226 12.41 -22.48 -13.81
N ALA A 227 11.33 -22.30 -13.04
CA ALA A 227 10.85 -23.28 -12.09
C ALA A 227 9.38 -23.04 -11.73
N THR A 228 8.77 -23.97 -11.02
CA THR A 228 7.39 -23.89 -10.55
C THR A 228 7.35 -24.00 -9.01
N ILE A 229 6.58 -23.12 -8.36
CA ILE A 229 6.22 -23.28 -6.95
C ILE A 229 4.87 -23.96 -6.86
N ARG A 230 4.80 -25.07 -6.12
CA ARG A 230 3.54 -25.70 -5.70
C ARG A 230 3.19 -25.27 -4.29
N ALA A 231 1.96 -24.80 -4.11
CA ALA A 231 1.50 -24.32 -2.81
C ALA A 231 0.04 -24.76 -2.58
N ARG A 232 -0.30 -24.97 -1.31
CA ARG A 232 -1.70 -25.19 -0.93
C ARG A 232 -2.55 -23.94 -1.20
N ASP A 233 -2.01 -22.77 -0.87
CA ASP A 233 -2.66 -21.47 -1.04
C ASP A 233 -1.79 -20.54 -1.88
N VAL A 234 -2.40 -19.76 -2.77
CA VAL A 234 -1.71 -18.74 -3.55
C VAL A 234 -2.33 -17.36 -3.33
N VAL A 235 -1.50 -16.40 -2.92
CA VAL A 235 -1.90 -15.01 -2.74
C VAL A 235 -1.42 -14.17 -3.93
N LEU A 236 -2.35 -13.50 -4.61
CA LEU A 236 -2.04 -12.58 -5.70
C LEU A 236 -1.99 -11.14 -5.16
N ALA A 237 -0.79 -10.61 -4.98
CA ALA A 237 -0.53 -9.27 -4.46
C ALA A 237 0.09 -8.34 -5.54
N THR A 238 -0.36 -8.49 -6.79
CA THR A 238 0.27 -7.87 -7.97
C THR A 238 -0.37 -6.54 -8.38
N ASN A 239 -1.23 -5.97 -7.52
CA ASN A 239 -1.87 -4.68 -7.75
C ASN A 239 -2.47 -4.57 -9.18
N ALA A 240 -2.12 -3.54 -9.92
CA ALA A 240 -2.60 -3.24 -11.26
C ALA A 240 -2.38 -4.36 -12.28
N ALA A 241 -1.37 -5.22 -12.10
CA ALA A 241 -1.15 -6.36 -13.00
C ALA A 241 -2.29 -7.40 -12.96
N LEU A 242 -3.15 -7.38 -11.92
CA LEU A 242 -4.37 -8.20 -11.86
C LEU A 242 -5.36 -7.89 -12.99
N THR A 243 -5.31 -6.73 -13.63
CA THR A 243 -6.13 -6.42 -14.81
C THR A 243 -5.81 -7.33 -16.00
N GLY A 244 -4.61 -7.92 -16.06
CA GLY A 244 -4.23 -8.94 -17.02
C GLY A 244 -4.69 -10.36 -16.68
N TRP A 245 -5.18 -10.59 -15.47
CA TRP A 245 -5.66 -11.89 -15.01
C TRP A 245 -7.17 -12.04 -15.23
N ARG A 246 -7.55 -12.97 -16.10
CA ARG A 246 -8.94 -13.10 -16.59
C ARG A 246 -10.03 -13.07 -15.49
N PRO A 247 -9.90 -13.78 -14.37
CA PRO A 247 -10.94 -13.76 -13.32
C PRO A 247 -11.21 -12.37 -12.73
N ALA A 248 -10.20 -11.49 -12.67
CA ALA A 248 -10.32 -10.13 -12.11
C ALA A 248 -10.43 -9.02 -13.15
N ALA A 249 -10.07 -9.29 -14.40
CA ALA A 249 -9.92 -8.29 -15.46
C ALA A 249 -11.20 -7.46 -15.75
N ARG A 250 -12.38 -8.04 -15.50
CA ARG A 250 -13.67 -7.35 -15.71
C ARG A 250 -14.11 -6.48 -14.53
N SER A 251 -13.47 -6.64 -13.38
CA SER A 251 -13.82 -5.95 -12.13
C SER A 251 -12.78 -4.90 -11.72
N LEU A 252 -11.74 -4.73 -12.50
CA LEU A 252 -10.64 -3.83 -12.20
C LEU A 252 -10.39 -2.84 -13.32
N THR A 253 -10.15 -1.59 -12.94
CA THR A 253 -9.71 -0.52 -13.83
C THR A 253 -8.42 0.08 -13.28
N ASN A 254 -7.43 0.29 -14.16
CA ASN A 254 -6.17 0.93 -13.79
C ASN A 254 -6.21 2.41 -14.08
N PHE A 255 -5.75 3.20 -13.12
CA PHE A 255 -5.45 4.61 -13.30
C PHE A 255 -3.97 4.83 -13.08
N GLY A 256 -3.32 5.59 -13.97
CA GLY A 256 -1.97 6.10 -13.75
C GLY A 256 -2.06 7.47 -13.08
N SER A 257 -1.34 7.64 -11.98
CA SER A 257 -1.08 8.96 -11.41
C SER A 257 0.40 9.28 -11.53
N TYR A 258 0.71 10.56 -11.69
CA TYR A 258 2.06 11.03 -11.86
C TYR A 258 2.41 11.95 -10.69
N VAL A 259 3.58 11.72 -10.09
CA VAL A 259 4.12 12.56 -9.03
C VAL A 259 5.35 13.27 -9.59
N VAL A 260 5.37 14.58 -9.48
CA VAL A 260 6.53 15.41 -9.82
C VAL A 260 7.13 15.92 -8.53
N LEU A 261 8.42 15.68 -8.34
CA LEU A 261 9.21 16.20 -7.23
C LEU A 261 10.09 17.32 -7.77
N THR A 262 10.09 18.44 -7.08
CA THR A 262 11.00 19.57 -7.35
C THR A 262 12.01 19.67 -6.22
N GLU A 263 13.07 20.44 -6.44
CA GLU A 263 13.84 20.97 -5.33
C GLU A 263 12.94 21.77 -4.38
N PRO A 264 13.31 21.89 -3.09
CA PRO A 264 12.56 22.72 -2.16
C PRO A 264 12.33 24.11 -2.76
N ALA A 265 11.08 24.53 -2.81
CA ALA A 265 10.75 25.90 -3.21
C ALA A 265 11.19 26.88 -2.12
N PRO A 266 11.66 28.10 -2.48
CA PRO A 266 12.09 29.12 -1.54
C PRO A 266 10.92 29.61 -0.66
#